data_3af31b10c4fcb270fa04bcc2f4c66785
#
_entry.id   3af31b10c4fcb270fa04bcc2f4c66785
#
_cell.length_a   1.000
_cell.length_b   1.000
_cell.length_c   1.000
_cell.angle_alpha   90.00
_cell.angle_beta   90.00
_cell.angle_gamma   90.00
#
_symmetry.space_group_name_H-M   'P 1'
#
loop_
_entity.id
_entity.type
_entity.pdbx_description
1 polymer ?
#
loop_
_entity_poly.entity_id
_entity_poly.type
_entity_poly.pdbx_seq_one_letter_code
_entity_poly.pdbx_strand_id
1 'polypeptide(L)'
;MKTKVMTIVGTRPEIIKLSRVIAELEEHTNHILVHTGQNYDYELNEIFFKDLKVKKPDYFLDSIGDTTASTIGNIIANSDKLIVEVNPDAVLLYGDTNSCLSVISAKKQQIPIFHMEAGNRSFDQRVPEELNRKIVDHLSDINMPLTEQARDYLILEGIKPETIIKIGSCMKEILSFYESDISKSKVLDQFNLSKKNFFVVSAHREENVDYKDNLIDLITSLNHIAKKYKLPVIVSTHPRTQNRIDQADIDIEVNPLVKFIKPVGFFDYIKLQQNAFCVISDSGTISEESSILSYPAIMNRKAHERPESMDEGTLIMSGLKSERIIESIEVVTKQHKIISPQIIKDYDVDNVSIKVTRIILSYIDYVNRTVWKKGEATRTFR
;
A
#
# COMPACT_ATOMS: atom_id res chain seq x y z
N MET A 1 -23.27 23.25 7.78
CA MET A 1 -23.07 21.80 7.95
C MET A 1 -21.61 21.50 7.68
N LYS A 2 -20.99 20.46 8.33
CA LYS A 2 -19.64 20.01 7.97
C LYS A 2 -19.67 19.32 6.60
N THR A 3 -18.64 19.54 5.78
CA THR A 3 -18.44 18.85 4.49
C THR A 3 -18.48 17.33 4.66
N LYS A 4 -19.23 16.62 3.82
CA LYS A 4 -19.38 15.18 3.87
C LYS A 4 -18.37 14.50 2.94
N VAL A 5 -17.37 13.81 3.51
CA VAL A 5 -16.31 13.14 2.77
C VAL A 5 -16.45 11.63 2.93
N MET A 6 -16.56 10.90 1.82
CA MET A 6 -16.63 9.44 1.79
C MET A 6 -15.27 8.87 1.40
N THR A 7 -14.68 8.05 2.27
CA THR A 7 -13.45 7.29 1.96
C THR A 7 -13.82 5.83 1.70
N ILE A 8 -13.40 5.29 0.54
CA ILE A 8 -13.70 3.90 0.15
C ILE A 8 -12.41 3.10 0.19
N VAL A 9 -12.44 2.00 0.95
CA VAL A 9 -11.31 1.06 1.12
C VAL A 9 -11.78 -0.39 0.93
N GLY A 10 -10.86 -1.30 0.68
CA GLY A 10 -11.19 -2.72 0.56
C GLY A 10 -10.11 -3.66 1.06
N THR A 11 -8.95 -3.12 1.45
CA THR A 11 -7.80 -3.91 1.87
C THR A 11 -7.10 -3.32 3.09
N ARG A 12 -6.37 -4.17 3.82
CA ARG A 12 -5.58 -3.74 4.99
C ARG A 12 -4.53 -2.68 4.68
N PRO A 13 -3.74 -2.78 3.59
CA PRO A 13 -2.78 -1.73 3.23
C PRO A 13 -3.42 -0.35 3.09
N GLU A 14 -4.61 -0.25 2.48
CA GLU A 14 -5.33 1.02 2.38
C GLU A 14 -5.71 1.58 3.75
N ILE A 15 -6.19 0.73 4.67
CA ILE A 15 -6.56 1.14 6.04
C ILE A 15 -5.31 1.65 6.79
N ILE A 16 -4.18 0.95 6.70
CA ILE A 16 -2.92 1.36 7.31
C ILE A 16 -2.50 2.72 6.77
N LYS A 17 -2.42 2.84 5.45
CA LYS A 17 -1.97 4.05 4.76
C LYS A 17 -2.88 5.26 5.01
N LEU A 18 -4.17 5.03 5.14
CA LEU A 18 -5.16 6.09 5.40
C LEU A 18 -5.41 6.36 6.88
N SER A 19 -4.83 5.60 7.82
CA SER A 19 -5.17 5.67 9.24
C SER A 19 -5.12 7.10 9.81
N ARG A 20 -4.09 7.88 9.46
CA ARG A 20 -3.95 9.27 9.91
C ARG A 20 -4.86 10.23 9.16
N VAL A 21 -5.06 10.00 7.86
CA VAL A 21 -5.97 10.79 7.03
C VAL A 21 -7.41 10.60 7.48
N ILE A 22 -7.83 9.37 7.80
CA ILE A 22 -9.15 9.07 8.34
C ILE A 22 -9.37 9.82 9.66
N ALA A 23 -8.41 9.76 10.58
CA ALA A 23 -8.51 10.46 11.86
C ALA A 23 -8.65 11.99 11.69
N GLU A 24 -7.90 12.59 10.78
CA GLU A 24 -7.96 14.03 10.49
C GLU A 24 -9.31 14.41 9.83
N LEU A 25 -9.81 13.57 8.91
CA LEU A 25 -11.12 13.80 8.29
C LEU A 25 -12.27 13.65 9.30
N GLU A 26 -12.19 12.71 10.25
CA GLU A 26 -13.20 12.55 11.31
C GLU A 26 -13.29 13.79 12.20
N GLU A 27 -12.15 14.42 12.52
CA GLU A 27 -12.13 15.62 13.35
C GLU A 27 -12.76 16.82 12.63
N HIS A 28 -12.47 16.98 11.35
CA HIS A 28 -12.77 18.22 10.63
C HIS A 28 -13.98 18.16 9.68
N THR A 29 -14.44 16.96 9.32
CA THR A 29 -15.54 16.75 8.35
C THR A 29 -16.66 15.87 8.90
N ASN A 30 -17.72 15.65 8.13
CA ASN A 30 -18.66 14.55 8.33
C ASN A 30 -18.13 13.35 7.54
N HIS A 31 -17.17 12.63 8.14
CA HIS A 31 -16.44 11.57 7.47
C HIS A 31 -17.22 10.24 7.49
N ILE A 32 -17.30 9.61 6.31
CA ILE A 32 -17.95 8.32 6.08
C ILE A 32 -16.89 7.33 5.57
N LEU A 33 -16.66 6.27 6.33
CA LEU A 33 -15.76 5.19 5.95
C LEU A 33 -16.54 4.01 5.38
N VAL A 34 -16.21 3.62 4.16
CA VAL A 34 -16.85 2.52 3.43
C VAL A 34 -15.84 1.42 3.16
N HIS A 35 -16.18 0.18 3.49
CA HIS A 35 -15.37 -0.99 3.15
C HIS A 35 -16.06 -1.83 2.08
N THR A 36 -15.38 -2.11 0.96
CA THR A 36 -15.98 -2.85 -0.18
C THR A 36 -16.14 -4.34 0.07
N GLY A 37 -15.42 -4.90 1.05
CA GLY A 37 -15.42 -6.34 1.34
C GLY A 37 -14.42 -7.15 0.52
N GLN A 38 -13.59 -6.53 -0.32
CA GLN A 38 -12.72 -7.22 -1.28
C GLN A 38 -11.81 -8.32 -0.66
N ASN A 39 -11.31 -8.12 0.56
CA ASN A 39 -10.49 -9.09 1.28
C ASN A 39 -10.98 -9.16 2.72
N TYR A 40 -12.08 -9.87 2.94
CA TYR A 40 -12.69 -9.95 4.26
C TYR A 40 -12.33 -11.24 4.99
N ASP A 41 -11.37 -11.14 5.89
CA ASP A 41 -11.22 -12.02 7.03
C ASP A 41 -11.61 -11.20 8.27
N TYR A 42 -12.80 -11.46 8.82
CA TYR A 42 -13.43 -10.66 9.86
C TYR A 42 -12.50 -10.48 11.08
N GLU A 43 -11.89 -11.56 11.54
CA GLU A 43 -11.05 -11.54 12.75
C GLU A 43 -9.76 -10.74 12.54
N LEU A 44 -9.14 -10.86 11.38
CA LEU A 44 -7.93 -10.12 11.05
C LEU A 44 -8.19 -8.62 10.83
N ASN A 45 -9.35 -8.25 10.29
CA ASN A 45 -9.68 -6.84 10.05
C ASN A 45 -10.05 -6.09 11.35
N GLU A 46 -10.81 -6.69 12.28
CA GLU A 46 -11.14 -6.04 13.55
C GLU A 46 -9.89 -5.68 14.37
N ILE A 47 -8.88 -6.54 14.38
CA ILE A 47 -7.61 -6.29 15.06
C ILE A 47 -6.93 -5.05 14.47
N PHE A 48 -6.91 -4.91 13.15
CA PHE A 48 -6.28 -3.75 12.50
C PHE A 48 -6.98 -2.43 12.79
N PHE A 49 -8.31 -2.39 12.75
CA PHE A 49 -9.06 -1.19 13.12
C PHE A 49 -8.80 -0.77 14.56
N LYS A 50 -8.74 -1.74 15.48
CA LYS A 50 -8.46 -1.50 16.89
C LYS A 50 -7.02 -1.02 17.12
N ASP A 51 -6.04 -1.71 16.55
CA ASP A 51 -4.61 -1.40 16.72
C ASP A 51 -4.29 -0.02 16.13
N LEU A 52 -4.80 0.28 14.93
CA LEU A 52 -4.62 1.56 14.27
C LEU A 52 -5.52 2.68 14.79
N LYS A 53 -6.36 2.40 15.79
CA LYS A 53 -7.31 3.39 16.37
C LYS A 53 -8.16 4.07 15.29
N VAL A 54 -8.48 3.33 14.23
CA VAL A 54 -9.36 3.76 13.14
C VAL A 54 -10.77 3.31 13.47
N LYS A 55 -11.77 4.13 13.18
CA LYS A 55 -13.17 3.74 13.38
C LYS A 55 -13.54 2.51 12.55
N LYS A 56 -14.55 1.77 12.99
CA LYS A 56 -15.15 0.75 12.14
C LYS A 56 -15.80 1.42 10.92
N PRO A 57 -15.84 0.74 9.76
CA PRO A 57 -16.56 1.27 8.61
C PRO A 57 -18.01 1.56 8.93
N ASP A 58 -18.50 2.71 8.47
CA ASP A 58 -19.93 3.08 8.60
C ASP A 58 -20.78 2.20 7.68
N TYR A 59 -20.20 1.76 6.54
CA TYR A 59 -20.86 0.87 5.58
C TYR A 59 -19.93 -0.24 5.13
N PHE A 60 -20.50 -1.42 4.95
CA PHE A 60 -19.83 -2.60 4.40
C PHE A 60 -20.60 -3.08 3.18
N LEU A 61 -19.96 -3.10 2.00
CA LEU A 61 -20.64 -3.33 0.72
C LEU A 61 -20.79 -4.80 0.34
N ASP A 62 -20.04 -5.70 0.99
CA ASP A 62 -20.04 -7.15 0.69
C ASP A 62 -19.98 -7.44 -0.83
N SER A 63 -18.96 -6.89 -1.49
CA SER A 63 -18.88 -6.90 -2.95
C SER A 63 -18.14 -8.11 -3.54
N ILE A 64 -17.78 -9.12 -2.73
CA ILE A 64 -17.11 -10.33 -3.23
C ILE A 64 -18.05 -11.07 -4.19
N GLY A 65 -17.50 -11.46 -5.33
CA GLY A 65 -18.16 -12.32 -6.31
C GLY A 65 -17.31 -13.55 -6.62
N ASP A 66 -17.86 -14.47 -7.40
CA ASP A 66 -17.19 -15.73 -7.75
C ASP A 66 -15.96 -15.54 -8.65
N THR A 67 -15.86 -14.41 -9.31
CA THR A 67 -14.73 -14.04 -10.17
C THR A 67 -14.24 -12.63 -9.89
N THR A 68 -13.03 -12.29 -10.31
CA THR A 68 -12.51 -10.92 -10.23
C THR A 68 -13.44 -9.94 -10.95
N ALA A 69 -13.96 -10.31 -12.12
CA ALA A 69 -14.87 -9.47 -12.89
C ALA A 69 -16.21 -9.23 -12.17
N SER A 70 -16.79 -10.27 -11.54
CA SER A 70 -18.01 -10.12 -10.76
C SER A 70 -17.78 -9.28 -9.50
N THR A 71 -16.65 -9.45 -8.83
CA THR A 71 -16.24 -8.60 -7.69
C THR A 71 -16.16 -7.12 -8.09
N ILE A 72 -15.48 -6.83 -9.21
CA ILE A 72 -15.38 -5.46 -9.73
C ILE A 72 -16.78 -4.90 -10.08
N GLY A 73 -17.61 -5.69 -10.75
CA GLY A 73 -18.99 -5.31 -11.08
C GLY A 73 -19.82 -4.99 -9.83
N ASN A 74 -19.71 -5.81 -8.80
CA ASN A 74 -20.38 -5.60 -7.51
C ASN A 74 -19.87 -4.35 -6.79
N ILE A 75 -18.56 -4.10 -6.78
CA ILE A 75 -17.97 -2.88 -6.21
C ILE A 75 -18.59 -1.65 -6.87
N ILE A 76 -18.61 -1.59 -8.19
CA ILE A 76 -19.18 -0.46 -8.94
C ILE A 76 -20.67 -0.31 -8.61
N ALA A 77 -21.46 -1.38 -8.71
CA ALA A 77 -22.91 -1.32 -8.51
C ALA A 77 -23.31 -0.96 -7.06
N ASN A 78 -22.62 -1.54 -6.08
CA ASN A 78 -22.94 -1.27 -4.66
C ASN A 78 -22.43 0.11 -4.23
N SER A 79 -21.28 0.56 -4.74
CA SER A 79 -20.80 1.93 -4.51
C SER A 79 -21.74 2.96 -5.12
N ASP A 80 -22.31 2.71 -6.32
CA ASP A 80 -23.26 3.63 -6.93
C ASP A 80 -24.49 3.83 -6.08
N LYS A 81 -25.10 2.74 -5.60
CA LYS A 81 -26.29 2.80 -4.71
C LYS A 81 -25.99 3.60 -3.44
N LEU A 82 -24.83 3.33 -2.81
CA LEU A 82 -24.45 4.02 -1.58
C LEU A 82 -24.16 5.50 -1.82
N ILE A 83 -23.48 5.85 -2.91
CA ILE A 83 -23.17 7.24 -3.26
C ILE A 83 -24.47 8.03 -3.49
N VAL A 84 -25.47 7.45 -4.16
CA VAL A 84 -26.79 8.07 -4.34
C VAL A 84 -27.50 8.27 -3.01
N GLU A 85 -27.51 7.27 -2.12
CA GLU A 85 -28.14 7.34 -0.80
C GLU A 85 -27.50 8.39 0.09
N VAL A 86 -26.17 8.37 0.19
CA VAL A 86 -25.40 9.22 1.10
C VAL A 86 -25.23 10.63 0.56
N ASN A 87 -25.12 10.78 -0.77
CA ASN A 87 -24.82 12.04 -1.47
C ASN A 87 -23.65 12.79 -0.84
N PRO A 88 -22.39 12.27 -0.93
CA PRO A 88 -21.23 12.92 -0.35
C PRO A 88 -20.81 14.13 -1.17
N ASP A 89 -20.13 15.10 -0.53
CA ASP A 89 -19.54 16.26 -1.21
C ASP A 89 -18.22 15.89 -1.91
N ALA A 90 -17.55 14.81 -1.46
CA ALA A 90 -16.31 14.30 -2.04
C ALA A 90 -16.13 12.80 -1.78
N VAL A 91 -15.42 12.13 -2.69
CA VAL A 91 -14.93 10.75 -2.53
C VAL A 91 -13.40 10.77 -2.48
N LEU A 92 -12.82 10.09 -1.49
CA LEU A 92 -11.39 9.85 -1.36
C LEU A 92 -11.08 8.37 -1.64
N LEU A 93 -10.11 8.13 -2.51
CA LEU A 93 -9.59 6.81 -2.88
C LEU A 93 -8.08 6.75 -2.61
N TYR A 94 -7.55 5.55 -2.37
CA TYR A 94 -6.13 5.32 -2.15
C TYR A 94 -5.62 4.14 -2.98
N GLY A 95 -4.58 4.36 -3.78
CA GLY A 95 -3.85 3.30 -4.49
C GLY A 95 -4.62 2.72 -5.67
N ASP A 96 -4.55 1.40 -5.82
CA ASP A 96 -4.83 0.73 -7.08
C ASP A 96 -5.62 -0.59 -6.96
N THR A 97 -6.19 -0.85 -5.79
CA THR A 97 -7.00 -2.06 -5.58
C THR A 97 -8.31 -1.98 -6.38
N ASN A 98 -9.01 -3.11 -6.51
CA ASN A 98 -10.31 -3.11 -7.19
C ASN A 98 -11.34 -2.20 -6.50
N SER A 99 -11.19 -1.92 -5.21
CA SER A 99 -12.04 -0.97 -4.46
C SER A 99 -12.02 0.43 -5.07
N CYS A 100 -10.88 0.84 -5.63
CA CYS A 100 -10.71 2.13 -6.29
C CYS A 100 -11.52 2.25 -7.59
N LEU A 101 -12.01 1.14 -8.17
CA LEU A 101 -12.88 1.17 -9.34
C LEU A 101 -14.29 1.74 -9.03
N SER A 102 -14.63 1.95 -7.74
CA SER A 102 -15.74 2.81 -7.33
C SER A 102 -15.63 4.25 -7.86
N VAL A 103 -14.45 4.65 -8.35
CA VAL A 103 -14.22 5.90 -9.10
C VAL A 103 -15.22 6.07 -10.24
N ILE A 104 -15.61 4.97 -10.92
CA ILE A 104 -16.57 4.99 -12.03
C ILE A 104 -17.94 5.47 -11.55
N SER A 105 -18.41 4.95 -10.42
CA SER A 105 -19.67 5.34 -9.78
C SER A 105 -19.63 6.80 -9.33
N ALA A 106 -18.60 7.20 -8.60
CA ALA A 106 -18.44 8.58 -8.14
C ALA A 106 -18.41 9.58 -9.32
N LYS A 107 -17.70 9.22 -10.40
CA LYS A 107 -17.66 10.05 -11.62
C LYS A 107 -19.01 10.18 -12.30
N LYS A 108 -19.79 9.08 -12.40
CA LYS A 108 -21.14 9.09 -12.99
C LYS A 108 -22.13 9.93 -12.16
N GLN A 109 -21.98 9.93 -10.83
CA GLN A 109 -22.79 10.73 -9.91
C GLN A 109 -22.29 12.19 -9.77
N GLN A 110 -21.26 12.57 -10.55
CA GLN A 110 -20.69 13.93 -10.54
C GLN A 110 -20.21 14.38 -9.15
N ILE A 111 -19.65 13.45 -8.37
CA ILE A 111 -19.04 13.75 -7.08
C ILE A 111 -17.55 14.04 -7.30
N PRO A 112 -16.99 15.11 -6.71
CA PRO A 112 -15.55 15.39 -6.72
C PRO A 112 -14.73 14.21 -6.19
N ILE A 113 -13.70 13.77 -6.95
CA ILE A 113 -12.90 12.59 -6.66
C ILE A 113 -11.46 12.99 -6.39
N PHE A 114 -10.96 12.53 -5.26
CA PHE A 114 -9.58 12.73 -4.78
C PHE A 114 -8.88 11.38 -4.72
N HIS A 115 -7.72 11.25 -5.39
CA HIS A 115 -6.99 9.99 -5.47
C HIS A 115 -5.58 10.14 -4.89
N MET A 116 -5.31 9.48 -3.77
CA MET A 116 -3.98 9.37 -3.16
C MET A 116 -3.20 8.20 -3.78
N GLU A 117 -1.87 8.30 -3.78
CA GLU A 117 -0.94 7.37 -4.42
C GLU A 117 -1.11 7.31 -5.95
N ALA A 118 -1.60 8.38 -6.54
CA ALA A 118 -1.78 8.55 -7.97
C ALA A 118 -0.43 8.56 -8.73
N GLY A 119 -0.43 8.11 -9.97
CA GLY A 119 0.70 8.21 -10.88
C GLY A 119 1.77 7.13 -10.74
N ASN A 120 1.63 6.16 -9.85
CA ASN A 120 2.53 5.01 -9.81
C ASN A 120 2.41 4.18 -11.09
N ARG A 121 3.55 3.78 -11.68
CA ARG A 121 3.60 2.96 -12.89
C ARG A 121 4.68 1.89 -12.78
N SER A 122 4.32 0.65 -13.08
CA SER A 122 5.26 -0.45 -13.27
C SER A 122 5.62 -0.64 -14.75
N PHE A 123 4.81 -0.06 -15.65
CA PHE A 123 4.87 -0.25 -17.10
C PHE A 123 4.78 -1.74 -17.52
N ASP A 124 4.29 -2.61 -16.65
CA ASP A 124 4.09 -4.03 -16.88
C ASP A 124 2.59 -4.36 -16.79
N GLN A 125 1.96 -4.56 -17.95
CA GLN A 125 0.52 -4.86 -18.03
C GLN A 125 0.14 -6.26 -17.49
N ARG A 126 1.10 -7.10 -17.17
CA ARG A 126 0.85 -8.38 -16.48
C ARG A 126 0.48 -8.18 -15.01
N VAL A 127 0.79 -7.00 -14.46
CA VAL A 127 0.40 -6.59 -13.11
C VAL A 127 -1.03 -6.07 -13.15
N PRO A 128 -2.02 -6.74 -12.51
CA PRO A 128 -3.43 -6.34 -12.61
C PRO A 128 -3.69 -4.90 -12.15
N GLU A 129 -2.95 -4.45 -11.16
CA GLU A 129 -3.06 -3.11 -10.58
C GLU A 129 -2.66 -2.01 -11.58
N GLU A 130 -1.83 -2.31 -12.59
CA GLU A 130 -1.44 -1.31 -13.60
C GLU A 130 -2.62 -0.80 -14.42
N LEU A 131 -3.61 -1.67 -14.68
CA LEU A 131 -4.86 -1.28 -15.32
C LEU A 131 -5.68 -0.37 -14.41
N ASN A 132 -5.82 -0.75 -13.14
CA ASN A 132 -6.59 0.02 -12.16
C ASN A 132 -6.00 1.43 -11.99
N ARG A 133 -4.66 1.55 -11.88
CA ARG A 133 -3.96 2.84 -11.76
C ARG A 133 -4.38 3.80 -12.86
N LYS A 134 -4.30 3.37 -14.13
CA LYS A 134 -4.67 4.20 -15.26
C LYS A 134 -6.13 4.62 -15.23
N ILE A 135 -7.05 3.71 -14.91
CA ILE A 135 -8.48 4.02 -14.81
C ILE A 135 -8.72 5.05 -13.71
N VAL A 136 -8.18 4.82 -12.51
CA VAL A 136 -8.44 5.67 -11.35
C VAL A 136 -7.83 7.05 -11.52
N ASP A 137 -6.57 7.14 -12.01
CA ASP A 137 -5.90 8.41 -12.24
C ASP A 137 -6.64 9.28 -13.26
N HIS A 138 -7.07 8.69 -14.38
CA HIS A 138 -7.74 9.45 -15.44
C HIS A 138 -9.20 9.81 -15.12
N LEU A 139 -9.86 9.09 -14.23
CA LEU A 139 -11.22 9.43 -13.79
C LEU A 139 -11.24 10.35 -12.57
N SER A 140 -10.18 10.42 -11.78
CA SER A 140 -10.10 11.30 -10.64
C SER A 140 -10.00 12.77 -11.04
N ASP A 141 -10.58 13.66 -10.24
CA ASP A 141 -10.57 15.10 -10.49
C ASP A 141 -9.30 15.76 -9.93
N ILE A 142 -8.83 15.26 -8.79
CA ILE A 142 -7.58 15.70 -8.16
C ILE A 142 -6.73 14.47 -7.86
N ASN A 143 -5.55 14.41 -8.47
CA ASN A 143 -4.56 13.38 -8.27
C ASN A 143 -3.50 13.84 -7.26
N MET A 144 -3.24 13.02 -6.25
CA MET A 144 -2.31 13.31 -5.15
C MET A 144 -1.16 12.29 -5.16
N PRO A 145 -0.17 12.46 -6.05
CA PRO A 145 1.00 11.59 -6.11
C PRO A 145 1.86 11.72 -4.85
N LEU A 146 2.58 10.64 -4.52
CA LEU A 146 3.52 10.62 -3.40
C LEU A 146 4.85 11.28 -3.78
N THR A 147 5.30 11.11 -5.02
CA THR A 147 6.64 11.48 -5.48
C THR A 147 6.58 12.38 -6.70
N GLU A 148 7.71 13.02 -7.01
CA GLU A 148 7.86 13.85 -8.20
C GLU A 148 7.82 12.99 -9.47
N GLN A 149 8.42 11.79 -9.46
CA GLN A 149 8.36 10.85 -10.59
C GLN A 149 6.91 10.44 -10.92
N ALA A 150 6.11 10.14 -9.91
CA ALA A 150 4.70 9.82 -10.11
C ALA A 150 3.92 11.01 -10.68
N ARG A 151 4.23 12.24 -10.23
CA ARG A 151 3.67 13.48 -10.80
C ARG A 151 4.03 13.63 -12.28
N ASP A 152 5.28 13.39 -12.64
CA ASP A 152 5.75 13.52 -14.01
C ASP A 152 5.06 12.51 -14.93
N TYR A 153 4.84 11.27 -14.47
CA TYR A 153 4.08 10.28 -15.24
C TYR A 153 2.65 10.76 -15.53
N LEU A 154 1.96 11.33 -14.56
CA LEU A 154 0.62 11.88 -14.75
C LEU A 154 0.60 13.02 -15.79
N ILE A 155 1.57 13.92 -15.73
CA ILE A 155 1.73 15.02 -16.70
C ILE A 155 1.99 14.46 -18.11
N LEU A 156 2.87 13.47 -18.23
CA LEU A 156 3.18 12.82 -19.53
C LEU A 156 1.98 12.07 -20.10
N GLU A 157 1.08 11.57 -19.28
CA GLU A 157 -0.19 10.94 -19.69
C GLU A 157 -1.28 11.96 -20.01
N GLY A 158 -0.99 13.27 -19.93
CA GLY A 158 -1.89 14.36 -20.34
C GLY A 158 -2.85 14.83 -19.27
N ILE A 159 -2.63 14.48 -17.99
CA ILE A 159 -3.41 15.02 -16.87
C ILE A 159 -2.95 16.45 -16.60
N LYS A 160 -3.91 17.33 -16.39
CA LYS A 160 -3.65 18.77 -16.20
C LYS A 160 -2.81 19.03 -14.94
N PRO A 161 -1.67 19.74 -15.05
CA PRO A 161 -0.78 19.99 -13.91
C PRO A 161 -1.45 20.64 -12.70
N GLU A 162 -2.44 21.52 -12.90
CA GLU A 162 -3.18 22.17 -11.81
C GLU A 162 -4.08 21.23 -11.01
N THR A 163 -4.34 20.02 -11.51
CA THR A 163 -5.11 18.97 -10.82
C THR A 163 -4.22 17.89 -10.18
N ILE A 164 -2.90 18.07 -10.25
CA ILE A 164 -1.92 17.15 -9.68
C ILE A 164 -1.22 17.82 -8.50
N ILE A 165 -1.46 17.36 -7.29
CA ILE A 165 -0.95 17.97 -6.06
C ILE A 165 -0.12 16.97 -5.29
N LYS A 166 1.21 17.09 -5.35
CA LYS A 166 2.12 16.17 -4.63
C LYS A 166 1.98 16.31 -3.12
N ILE A 167 1.73 15.21 -2.44
CA ILE A 167 1.53 15.18 -0.99
C ILE A 167 2.70 14.58 -0.20
N GLY A 168 3.51 13.71 -0.81
CA GLY A 168 4.50 12.89 -0.12
C GLY A 168 3.93 11.57 0.39
N SER A 169 4.80 10.67 0.87
CA SER A 169 4.37 9.42 1.49
C SER A 169 3.80 9.65 2.89
N CYS A 170 2.66 9.01 3.18
CA CYS A 170 2.06 9.01 4.52
C CYS A 170 2.79 8.12 5.53
N MET A 171 3.72 7.26 5.08
CA MET A 171 4.34 6.25 5.95
C MET A 171 5.14 6.85 7.10
N LYS A 172 5.87 7.94 6.89
CA LYS A 172 6.63 8.56 7.98
C LYS A 172 5.71 9.08 9.08
N GLU A 173 4.63 9.78 8.72
CA GLU A 173 3.62 10.26 9.68
C GLU A 173 3.00 9.10 10.47
N ILE A 174 2.67 7.98 9.79
CA ILE A 174 2.10 6.78 10.41
C ILE A 174 3.10 6.14 11.37
N LEU A 175 4.33 5.90 10.92
CA LEU A 175 5.37 5.25 11.74
C LEU A 175 5.73 6.09 12.96
N SER A 176 5.82 7.42 12.82
CA SER A 176 6.07 8.35 13.93
C SER A 176 4.92 8.34 14.93
N PHE A 177 3.67 8.35 14.46
CA PHE A 177 2.49 8.34 15.35
C PHE A 177 2.40 7.06 16.18
N TYR A 178 2.72 5.89 15.58
CA TYR A 178 2.64 4.60 16.27
C TYR A 178 3.97 4.12 16.85
N GLU A 179 5.02 4.94 16.90
CA GLU A 179 6.35 4.57 17.41
C GLU A 179 6.29 3.93 18.81
N SER A 180 5.49 4.51 19.72
CA SER A 180 5.29 3.97 21.06
C SER A 180 4.66 2.58 21.06
N ASP A 181 3.67 2.34 20.19
CA ASP A 181 2.97 1.04 20.10
C ASP A 181 3.89 -0.01 19.44
N ILE A 182 4.64 0.37 18.41
CA ILE A 182 5.69 -0.46 17.78
C ILE A 182 6.77 -0.83 18.82
N SER A 183 7.21 0.12 19.62
CA SER A 183 8.27 -0.11 20.62
C SER A 183 7.87 -1.12 21.68
N LYS A 184 6.58 -1.17 22.07
CA LYS A 184 6.01 -2.08 23.07
C LYS A 184 5.79 -3.51 22.56
N SER A 185 5.88 -3.74 21.26
CA SER A 185 5.73 -5.08 20.67
C SER A 185 6.74 -6.06 21.28
N LYS A 186 6.24 -7.22 21.66
CA LYS A 186 7.01 -8.36 22.22
C LYS A 186 7.33 -9.44 21.19
N VAL A 187 7.17 -9.14 19.90
CA VAL A 187 7.31 -10.12 18.81
C VAL A 187 8.71 -10.76 18.78
N LEU A 188 9.76 -10.05 19.17
CA LEU A 188 11.10 -10.62 19.25
C LEU A 188 11.19 -11.71 20.32
N ASP A 189 10.61 -11.47 21.51
CA ASP A 189 10.57 -12.44 22.59
C ASP A 189 9.70 -13.65 22.21
N GLN A 190 8.55 -13.40 21.59
CA GLN A 190 7.62 -14.44 21.12
C GLN A 190 8.27 -15.44 20.17
N PHE A 191 9.16 -14.99 19.31
CA PHE A 191 9.88 -15.85 18.35
C PHE A 191 11.31 -16.18 18.77
N ASN A 192 11.73 -15.81 19.99
CA ASN A 192 13.09 -15.99 20.51
C ASN A 192 14.16 -15.43 19.56
N LEU A 193 13.97 -14.17 19.13
CA LEU A 193 14.84 -13.48 18.18
C LEU A 193 15.71 -12.44 18.90
N SER A 194 16.97 -12.36 18.49
CA SER A 194 17.91 -11.32 18.93
C SER A 194 18.10 -10.27 17.85
N LYS A 195 18.22 -9.00 18.24
CA LYS A 195 18.43 -7.88 17.30
C LYS A 195 19.59 -8.15 16.34
N LYS A 196 19.35 -7.89 15.04
CA LYS A 196 20.30 -8.06 13.93
C LYS A 196 20.80 -9.50 13.74
N ASN A 197 20.13 -10.51 14.33
CA ASN A 197 20.47 -11.92 14.22
C ASN A 197 19.36 -12.77 13.57
N PHE A 198 18.57 -12.20 12.69
CA PHE A 198 17.56 -12.92 11.90
C PHE A 198 17.22 -12.15 10.62
N PHE A 199 16.64 -12.85 9.66
CA PHE A 199 16.08 -12.28 8.44
C PHE A 199 14.56 -12.19 8.55
N VAL A 200 13.97 -11.17 7.93
CA VAL A 200 12.52 -11.08 7.69
C VAL A 200 12.28 -11.20 6.20
N VAL A 201 11.37 -12.09 5.83
CA VAL A 201 10.96 -12.30 4.44
C VAL A 201 9.46 -12.15 4.31
N SER A 202 9.02 -11.40 3.29
CA SER A 202 7.63 -11.33 2.85
C SER A 202 7.58 -11.56 1.35
N ALA A 203 6.93 -12.65 0.93
CA ALA A 203 6.74 -13.00 -0.47
C ALA A 203 5.30 -13.50 -0.64
N HIS A 204 4.47 -12.69 -1.29
CA HIS A 204 3.04 -12.96 -1.41
C HIS A 204 2.45 -12.57 -2.78
N ARG A 205 3.24 -11.94 -3.66
CA ARG A 205 2.79 -11.56 -4.99
C ARG A 205 2.57 -12.79 -5.88
N GLU A 206 1.52 -12.71 -6.70
CA GLU A 206 1.11 -13.80 -7.60
C GLU A 206 2.27 -14.25 -8.50
N GLU A 207 3.01 -13.31 -9.06
CA GLU A 207 4.16 -13.58 -9.91
C GLU A 207 5.27 -14.39 -9.21
N ASN A 208 5.35 -14.33 -7.87
CA ASN A 208 6.37 -15.02 -7.09
C ASN A 208 5.91 -16.39 -6.58
N VAL A 209 4.61 -16.59 -6.30
CA VAL A 209 4.12 -17.76 -5.59
C VAL A 209 3.20 -18.66 -6.42
N ASP A 210 2.59 -18.18 -7.50
CA ASP A 210 1.67 -18.96 -8.33
C ASP A 210 2.39 -19.79 -9.41
N TYR A 211 3.62 -19.46 -9.74
CA TYR A 211 4.44 -20.21 -10.69
C TYR A 211 5.37 -21.17 -9.94
N LYS A 212 5.29 -22.49 -10.24
CA LYS A 212 6.07 -23.52 -9.56
C LYS A 212 7.57 -23.22 -9.55
N ASP A 213 8.13 -22.79 -10.67
CA ASP A 213 9.57 -22.46 -10.78
C ASP A 213 9.98 -21.30 -9.88
N ASN A 214 9.15 -20.24 -9.79
CA ASN A 214 9.41 -19.09 -8.92
C ASN A 214 9.30 -19.47 -7.44
N LEU A 215 8.36 -20.36 -7.07
CA LEU A 215 8.23 -20.87 -5.72
C LEU A 215 9.43 -21.77 -5.34
N ILE A 216 9.93 -22.59 -6.26
CA ILE A 216 11.16 -23.37 -6.10
C ILE A 216 12.36 -22.43 -5.88
N ASP A 217 12.52 -21.41 -6.72
CA ASP A 217 13.57 -20.39 -6.58
C ASP A 217 13.51 -19.69 -5.22
N LEU A 218 12.30 -19.36 -4.77
CA LEU A 218 12.10 -18.74 -3.45
C LEU A 218 12.55 -19.66 -2.31
N ILE A 219 12.06 -20.92 -2.25
CA ILE A 219 12.42 -21.87 -1.18
C ILE A 219 13.93 -22.17 -1.22
N THR A 220 14.50 -22.35 -2.41
CA THR A 220 15.94 -22.54 -2.58
C THR A 220 16.73 -21.36 -2.04
N SER A 221 16.28 -20.14 -2.32
CA SER A 221 16.90 -18.91 -1.83
C SER A 221 16.85 -18.82 -0.29
N LEU A 222 15.71 -19.14 0.32
CA LEU A 222 15.56 -19.18 1.78
C LEU A 222 16.53 -20.17 2.42
N ASN A 223 16.63 -21.38 1.85
CA ASN A 223 17.56 -22.40 2.31
C ASN A 223 19.03 -21.97 2.20
N HIS A 224 19.40 -21.31 1.11
CA HIS A 224 20.76 -20.79 0.91
C HIS A 224 21.09 -19.67 1.90
N ILE A 225 20.15 -18.75 2.17
CA ILE A 225 20.30 -17.71 3.19
C ILE A 225 20.54 -18.35 4.57
N ALA A 226 19.67 -19.27 4.97
CA ALA A 226 19.76 -19.97 6.26
C ALA A 226 21.10 -20.72 6.40
N LYS A 227 21.54 -21.44 5.36
CA LYS A 227 22.80 -22.20 5.34
C LYS A 227 24.03 -21.27 5.42
N LYS A 228 24.02 -20.17 4.67
CA LYS A 228 25.16 -19.25 4.58
C LYS A 228 25.34 -18.42 5.85
N TYR A 229 24.26 -17.83 6.35
CA TYR A 229 24.32 -16.90 7.49
C TYR A 229 24.16 -17.61 8.83
N LYS A 230 23.61 -18.82 8.87
CA LYS A 230 23.29 -19.58 10.10
C LYS A 230 22.40 -18.79 11.06
N LEU A 231 21.48 -17.99 10.52
CA LEU A 231 20.53 -17.15 11.22
C LEU A 231 19.11 -17.61 10.93
N PRO A 232 18.15 -17.43 11.86
CA PRO A 232 16.74 -17.65 11.57
C PRO A 232 16.26 -16.80 10.40
N VAL A 233 15.44 -17.40 9.55
CA VAL A 233 14.76 -16.73 8.44
C VAL A 233 13.26 -16.78 8.72
N ILE A 234 12.70 -15.66 9.14
CA ILE A 234 11.29 -15.53 9.49
C ILE A 234 10.50 -15.11 8.25
N VAL A 235 9.66 -16.01 7.76
CA VAL A 235 8.86 -15.80 6.55
C VAL A 235 7.42 -15.51 6.96
N SER A 236 7.00 -14.25 6.82
CA SER A 236 5.60 -13.87 7.01
C SER A 236 4.79 -14.39 5.83
N THR A 237 3.99 -15.44 6.08
CA THR A 237 3.37 -16.25 5.03
C THR A 237 1.88 -15.97 4.95
N HIS A 238 1.44 -15.34 3.87
CA HIS A 238 0.02 -15.20 3.60
C HIS A 238 -0.63 -16.58 3.42
N PRO A 239 -1.89 -16.80 3.82
CA PRO A 239 -2.58 -18.09 3.67
C PRO A 239 -2.51 -18.66 2.25
N ARG A 240 -2.60 -17.80 1.22
CA ARG A 240 -2.42 -18.21 -0.18
C ARG A 240 -1.04 -18.83 -0.44
N THR A 241 0.01 -18.19 0.04
CA THR A 241 1.39 -18.69 -0.13
C THR A 241 1.57 -20.02 0.60
N GLN A 242 1.03 -20.15 1.82
CA GLN A 242 1.08 -21.39 2.57
C GLN A 242 0.36 -22.53 1.80
N ASN A 243 -0.86 -22.27 1.32
CA ASN A 243 -1.60 -23.23 0.52
C ASN A 243 -0.85 -23.66 -0.75
N ARG A 244 -0.13 -22.72 -1.40
CA ARG A 244 0.69 -23.04 -2.57
C ARG A 244 1.89 -23.90 -2.22
N ILE A 245 2.57 -23.63 -1.09
CA ILE A 245 3.68 -24.44 -0.59
C ILE A 245 3.18 -25.87 -0.26
N ASP A 246 2.03 -26.00 0.42
CA ASP A 246 1.47 -27.27 0.83
C ASP A 246 0.94 -28.12 -0.35
N GLN A 247 0.44 -27.45 -1.41
CA GLN A 247 -0.09 -28.11 -2.62
C GLN A 247 0.96 -28.35 -3.70
N ALA A 248 2.04 -27.60 -3.69
CA ALA A 248 3.11 -27.80 -4.64
C ALA A 248 3.87 -29.06 -4.22
N ASP A 249 3.79 -30.10 -5.04
CA ASP A 249 4.64 -31.30 -4.92
C ASP A 249 6.10 -30.90 -5.21
N ILE A 250 6.73 -30.25 -4.20
CA ILE A 250 8.10 -29.71 -4.25
C ILE A 250 8.95 -30.61 -3.36
N ASP A 251 9.80 -31.40 -3.99
CA ASP A 251 10.79 -32.26 -3.31
C ASP A 251 12.02 -31.43 -2.87
N ILE A 252 11.77 -30.42 -2.03
CA ILE A 252 12.84 -29.58 -1.43
C ILE A 252 12.65 -29.57 0.07
N GLU A 253 13.58 -30.18 0.78
CA GLU A 253 13.62 -30.10 2.24
C GLU A 253 13.90 -28.64 2.68
N VAL A 254 13.04 -28.14 3.57
CA VAL A 254 13.17 -26.78 4.12
C VAL A 254 14.17 -26.79 5.28
N ASN A 255 15.15 -25.90 5.24
CA ASN A 255 16.14 -25.76 6.32
C ASN A 255 15.45 -25.44 7.66
N PRO A 256 15.80 -26.08 8.79
CA PRO A 256 15.18 -25.87 10.10
C PRO A 256 15.23 -24.42 10.62
N LEU A 257 16.14 -23.58 10.11
CA LEU A 257 16.21 -22.15 10.43
C LEU A 257 15.18 -21.30 9.66
N VAL A 258 14.56 -21.84 8.60
CA VAL A 258 13.47 -21.16 7.88
C VAL A 258 12.16 -21.44 8.61
N LYS A 259 11.52 -20.38 9.09
CA LYS A 259 10.28 -20.49 9.86
C LYS A 259 9.16 -19.73 9.14
N PHE A 260 8.21 -20.46 8.60
CA PHE A 260 6.97 -19.88 8.07
C PHE A 260 6.04 -19.54 9.23
N ILE A 261 5.67 -18.26 9.34
CA ILE A 261 4.77 -17.79 10.39
C ILE A 261 3.51 -17.20 9.77
N LYS A 262 2.39 -17.28 10.49
CA LYS A 262 1.17 -16.54 10.12
C LYS A 262 1.47 -15.05 10.07
N PRO A 263 0.76 -14.26 9.22
CA PRO A 263 0.91 -12.83 9.20
C PRO A 263 0.71 -12.25 10.61
N VAL A 264 1.65 -11.42 11.04
CA VAL A 264 1.57 -10.69 12.31
C VAL A 264 0.92 -9.33 12.11
N GLY A 265 0.53 -8.66 13.20
CA GLY A 265 0.00 -7.30 13.18
C GLY A 265 1.00 -6.27 12.64
N PHE A 266 0.51 -5.09 12.29
CA PHE A 266 1.33 -4.01 11.70
C PHE A 266 2.51 -3.64 12.61
N PHE A 267 2.27 -3.43 13.90
CA PHE A 267 3.31 -3.04 14.85
C PHE A 267 4.38 -4.11 15.04
N ASP A 268 3.97 -5.37 15.09
CA ASP A 268 4.87 -6.51 15.20
C ASP A 268 5.73 -6.64 13.95
N TYR A 269 5.12 -6.46 12.76
CA TYR A 269 5.84 -6.55 11.50
C TYR A 269 6.89 -5.45 11.36
N ILE A 270 6.54 -4.21 11.67
CA ILE A 270 7.51 -3.08 11.68
C ILE A 270 8.62 -3.34 12.71
N LYS A 271 8.28 -3.87 13.91
CA LYS A 271 9.28 -4.21 14.91
C LYS A 271 10.25 -5.29 14.42
N LEU A 272 9.76 -6.30 13.73
CA LEU A 272 10.61 -7.33 13.09
C LEU A 272 11.55 -6.69 12.06
N GLN A 273 11.04 -5.87 11.15
CA GLN A 273 11.83 -5.21 10.12
C GLN A 273 12.95 -4.34 10.70
N GLN A 274 12.66 -3.48 11.67
CA GLN A 274 13.64 -2.60 12.33
C GLN A 274 14.79 -3.38 12.97
N ASN A 275 14.52 -4.60 13.43
CA ASN A 275 15.48 -5.42 14.18
C ASN A 275 16.09 -6.56 13.35
N ALA A 276 15.69 -6.74 12.10
CA ALA A 276 16.26 -7.74 11.22
C ALA A 276 17.71 -7.44 10.83
N PHE A 277 18.48 -8.48 10.51
CA PHE A 277 19.78 -8.36 9.86
C PHE A 277 19.62 -7.79 8.45
N CYS A 278 18.65 -8.32 7.70
CA CYS A 278 18.23 -7.80 6.40
C CYS A 278 16.76 -8.20 6.16
N VAL A 279 16.02 -7.32 5.48
CA VAL A 279 14.63 -7.58 5.08
C VAL A 279 14.60 -7.90 3.59
N ILE A 280 13.80 -8.91 3.22
CA ILE A 280 13.58 -9.34 1.83
C ILE A 280 12.08 -9.27 1.58
N SER A 281 11.64 -8.46 0.63
CA SER A 281 10.20 -8.29 0.40
C SER A 281 9.85 -8.03 -1.06
N ASP A 282 8.69 -8.55 -1.49
CA ASP A 282 8.07 -8.23 -2.77
C ASP A 282 6.99 -7.14 -2.64
N SER A 283 6.78 -6.59 -1.45
CA SER A 283 5.85 -5.49 -1.22
C SER A 283 6.42 -4.16 -1.72
N GLY A 284 5.60 -3.33 -2.38
CA GLY A 284 5.98 -1.97 -2.76
C GLY A 284 6.32 -1.07 -1.56
N THR A 285 5.74 -1.33 -0.38
CA THR A 285 5.99 -0.54 0.84
C THR A 285 7.42 -0.68 1.38
N ILE A 286 8.17 -1.72 0.99
CA ILE A 286 9.56 -1.91 1.42
C ILE A 286 10.43 -0.69 1.07
N SER A 287 10.13 -0.02 -0.05
CA SER A 287 10.82 1.20 -0.48
C SER A 287 10.69 2.33 0.55
N GLU A 288 9.46 2.54 1.03
CA GLU A 288 9.16 3.57 2.03
C GLU A 288 9.71 3.17 3.40
N GLU A 289 9.38 1.96 3.85
CA GLU A 289 9.73 1.45 5.17
C GLU A 289 11.24 1.38 5.40
N SER A 290 12.00 0.84 4.42
CA SER A 290 13.46 0.73 4.53
C SER A 290 14.16 2.08 4.51
N SER A 291 13.66 3.02 3.70
CA SER A 291 14.19 4.37 3.62
C SER A 291 13.94 5.16 4.92
N ILE A 292 12.70 5.12 5.43
CA ILE A 292 12.30 5.88 6.63
C ILE A 292 12.93 5.28 7.89
N LEU A 293 12.94 3.95 8.02
CA LEU A 293 13.40 3.26 9.22
C LEU A 293 14.89 2.87 9.17
N SER A 294 15.56 3.13 8.06
CA SER A 294 16.99 2.92 7.85
C SER A 294 17.45 1.51 8.25
N TYR A 295 16.94 0.48 7.58
CA TYR A 295 17.40 -0.90 7.73
C TYR A 295 17.81 -1.50 6.37
N PRO A 296 18.77 -2.45 6.34
CA PRO A 296 19.17 -3.11 5.10
C PRO A 296 18.02 -3.91 4.51
N ALA A 297 17.69 -3.65 3.24
CA ALA A 297 16.60 -4.32 2.55
C ALA A 297 16.92 -4.63 1.09
N ILE A 298 16.30 -5.68 0.56
CA ILE A 298 16.29 -6.01 -0.87
C ILE A 298 14.87 -6.29 -1.31
N MET A 299 14.59 -5.98 -2.58
CA MET A 299 13.32 -6.27 -3.22
C MET A 299 13.47 -7.49 -4.13
N ASN A 300 12.75 -8.59 -3.81
CA ASN A 300 12.78 -9.83 -4.58
C ASN A 300 11.72 -9.83 -5.70
N ARG A 301 11.84 -8.86 -6.62
CA ARG A 301 10.95 -8.66 -7.77
C ARG A 301 11.75 -8.46 -9.07
N LYS A 302 11.04 -8.57 -10.20
CA LYS A 302 11.57 -8.31 -11.56
C LYS A 302 11.10 -6.95 -12.10
N ALA A 303 10.11 -6.32 -11.47
CA ALA A 303 9.57 -5.00 -11.79
C ALA A 303 9.07 -4.31 -10.52
N HIS A 304 9.00 -2.99 -10.51
CA HIS A 304 8.49 -2.20 -9.37
C HIS A 304 7.81 -0.93 -9.87
N GLU A 305 7.03 -0.33 -9.00
CA GLU A 305 6.30 0.92 -9.21
C GLU A 305 6.88 2.12 -8.43
N ARG A 306 8.08 1.98 -7.86
CA ARG A 306 8.74 2.94 -6.96
C ARG A 306 10.15 3.30 -7.46
N PRO A 307 10.28 4.03 -8.59
CA PRO A 307 11.58 4.34 -9.19
C PRO A 307 12.49 5.17 -8.27
N GLU A 308 11.92 5.99 -7.39
CA GLU A 308 12.66 6.82 -6.45
C GLU A 308 13.60 6.03 -5.53
N SER A 309 13.28 4.78 -5.23
CA SER A 309 14.17 3.91 -4.45
C SER A 309 15.43 3.50 -5.22
N MET A 310 15.31 3.41 -6.53
CA MET A 310 16.45 3.11 -7.41
C MET A 310 17.29 4.36 -7.64
N ASP A 311 16.65 5.51 -7.84
CA ASP A 311 17.32 6.80 -8.03
C ASP A 311 18.20 7.16 -6.83
N GLU A 312 17.67 6.95 -5.60
CA GLU A 312 18.39 7.23 -4.35
C GLU A 312 19.22 6.03 -3.83
N GLY A 313 19.17 4.89 -4.51
CA GLY A 313 19.95 3.69 -4.16
C GLY A 313 19.62 3.11 -2.78
N THR A 314 18.38 3.25 -2.30
CA THR A 314 17.97 2.76 -0.97
C THR A 314 17.69 1.26 -0.94
N LEU A 315 17.49 0.64 -2.11
CA LEU A 315 17.19 -0.77 -2.29
C LEU A 315 17.98 -1.38 -3.45
N ILE A 316 18.11 -2.71 -3.44
CA ILE A 316 18.49 -3.50 -4.62
C ILE A 316 17.32 -4.36 -5.02
N MET A 317 16.92 -4.30 -6.29
CA MET A 317 15.96 -5.22 -6.90
C MET A 317 16.72 -6.48 -7.37
N SER A 318 16.63 -7.57 -6.60
CA SER A 318 17.45 -8.78 -6.80
C SER A 318 16.83 -9.80 -7.75
N GLY A 319 15.52 -9.75 -7.99
CA GLY A 319 14.80 -10.89 -8.57
C GLY A 319 14.72 -12.06 -7.58
N LEU A 320 14.44 -13.28 -8.09
CA LEU A 320 14.20 -14.48 -7.27
C LEU A 320 15.38 -15.45 -7.24
N LYS A 321 16.38 -15.28 -8.11
CA LYS A 321 17.51 -16.21 -8.18
C LYS A 321 18.41 -16.10 -6.97
N SER A 322 18.70 -17.24 -6.36
CA SER A 322 19.41 -17.36 -5.08
C SER A 322 20.76 -16.63 -5.08
N GLU A 323 21.54 -16.77 -6.14
CA GLU A 323 22.86 -16.14 -6.24
C GLU A 323 22.76 -14.61 -6.18
N ARG A 324 21.75 -14.04 -6.89
CA ARG A 324 21.53 -12.59 -6.93
C ARG A 324 21.00 -12.07 -5.59
N ILE A 325 20.11 -12.82 -4.93
CA ILE A 325 19.61 -12.50 -3.58
C ILE A 325 20.80 -12.47 -2.60
N ILE A 326 21.65 -13.49 -2.59
CA ILE A 326 22.80 -13.56 -1.69
C ILE A 326 23.80 -12.42 -1.95
N GLU A 327 24.11 -12.14 -3.20
CA GLU A 327 24.98 -11.02 -3.59
C GLU A 327 24.39 -9.68 -3.12
N SER A 328 23.10 -9.47 -3.35
CA SER A 328 22.41 -8.25 -2.94
C SER A 328 22.41 -8.06 -1.41
N ILE A 329 22.17 -9.13 -0.64
CA ILE A 329 22.25 -9.10 0.83
C ILE A 329 23.68 -8.67 1.27
N GLU A 330 24.71 -9.25 0.69
CA GLU A 330 26.10 -8.90 1.05
C GLU A 330 26.41 -7.42 0.80
N VAL A 331 25.95 -6.91 -0.35
CA VAL A 331 26.19 -5.52 -0.74
C VAL A 331 25.44 -4.58 0.23
N VAL A 332 24.12 -4.73 0.37
CA VAL A 332 23.33 -3.79 1.19
C VAL A 332 23.76 -3.83 2.66
N THR A 333 24.07 -5.01 3.21
CA THR A 333 24.47 -5.13 4.62
C THR A 333 25.88 -4.59 4.90
N LYS A 334 26.81 -4.68 3.93
CA LYS A 334 28.13 -4.07 4.05
C LYS A 334 28.06 -2.55 3.91
N GLN A 335 27.36 -2.06 2.89
CA GLN A 335 27.22 -0.62 2.66
C GLN A 335 26.52 0.08 3.80
N HIS A 336 25.46 -0.52 4.36
CA HIS A 336 24.70 0.05 5.48
C HIS A 336 25.55 0.25 6.76
N LYS A 337 26.64 -0.53 6.94
CA LYS A 337 27.59 -0.32 8.04
C LYS A 337 28.50 0.88 7.83
N ILE A 338 28.68 1.30 6.59
CA ILE A 338 29.56 2.42 6.23
C ILE A 338 28.77 3.71 6.16
N ILE A 339 27.65 3.69 5.43
CA ILE A 339 26.76 4.85 5.25
C ILE A 339 25.33 4.34 5.28
N SER A 340 24.52 4.86 6.21
CA SER A 340 23.07 4.67 6.14
C SER A 340 22.49 5.54 5.02
N PRO A 341 21.67 4.98 4.11
CA PRO A 341 20.99 5.78 3.10
C PRO A 341 20.21 6.91 3.75
N GLN A 342 20.18 8.08 3.11
CA GLN A 342 19.30 9.17 3.53
C GLN A 342 17.86 8.82 3.22
N ILE A 343 16.93 9.38 3.99
CA ILE A 343 15.49 9.24 3.70
C ILE A 343 15.21 9.90 2.36
N ILE A 344 14.50 9.20 1.48
CA ILE A 344 14.02 9.76 0.22
C ILE A 344 13.18 10.99 0.54
N LYS A 345 13.50 12.12 -0.11
CA LYS A 345 12.89 13.43 0.20
C LYS A 345 11.36 13.40 0.20
N ASP A 346 10.77 12.70 -0.75
CA ASP A 346 9.32 12.60 -0.89
C ASP A 346 8.69 11.66 0.17
N TYR A 347 9.49 10.89 0.89
CA TYR A 347 9.06 10.06 2.02
C TYR A 347 9.27 10.76 3.37
N ASP A 348 10.07 11.83 3.40
CA ASP A 348 10.38 12.60 4.60
C ASP A 348 9.33 13.67 4.90
N VAL A 349 8.06 13.24 5.07
CA VAL A 349 6.90 14.13 5.23
C VAL A 349 6.07 13.70 6.44
N ASP A 350 5.81 14.65 7.37
CA ASP A 350 5.13 14.39 8.66
C ASP A 350 3.69 14.93 8.74
N ASN A 351 3.13 15.48 7.67
CA ASN A 351 1.85 16.19 7.69
C ASN A 351 0.93 15.87 6.50
N VAL A 352 0.99 14.65 6.01
CA VAL A 352 0.21 14.23 4.84
C VAL A 352 -1.28 14.27 5.13
N SER A 353 -1.72 13.85 6.32
CA SER A 353 -3.13 13.88 6.73
C SER A 353 -3.71 15.30 6.67
N ILE A 354 -2.96 16.28 7.20
CA ILE A 354 -3.34 17.70 7.16
C ILE A 354 -3.40 18.21 5.72
N LYS A 355 -2.39 17.88 4.90
CA LYS A 355 -2.38 18.29 3.47
C LYS A 355 -3.61 17.76 2.75
N VAL A 356 -3.91 16.47 2.87
CA VAL A 356 -5.04 15.81 2.20
C VAL A 356 -6.36 16.46 2.60
N THR A 357 -6.58 16.67 3.88
CA THR A 357 -7.80 17.34 4.38
C THR A 357 -7.93 18.74 3.79
N ARG A 358 -6.86 19.54 3.77
CA ARG A 358 -6.86 20.89 3.19
C ARG A 358 -7.09 20.88 1.67
N ILE A 359 -6.51 19.92 0.96
CA ILE A 359 -6.71 19.76 -0.49
C ILE A 359 -8.18 19.44 -0.78
N ILE A 360 -8.76 18.48 -0.08
CA ILE A 360 -10.17 18.12 -0.25
C ILE A 360 -11.07 19.34 -0.04
N LEU A 361 -10.94 20.03 1.09
CA LEU A 361 -11.75 21.19 1.41
C LEU A 361 -11.55 22.37 0.43
N SER A 362 -10.35 22.51 -0.15
CA SER A 362 -10.04 23.58 -1.10
C SER A 362 -10.59 23.32 -2.51
N TYR A 363 -10.63 22.04 -2.92
CA TYR A 363 -10.88 21.69 -4.32
C TYR A 363 -12.29 21.16 -4.62
N ILE A 364 -13.13 20.88 -3.63
CA ILE A 364 -14.53 20.46 -3.86
C ILE A 364 -15.26 21.50 -4.74
N ASP A 365 -15.27 22.75 -4.33
CA ASP A 365 -15.95 23.83 -5.08
C ASP A 365 -15.25 24.12 -6.41
N TYR A 366 -13.91 24.00 -6.46
CA TYR A 366 -13.17 24.13 -7.70
C TYR A 366 -13.62 23.06 -8.72
N VAL A 367 -13.69 21.78 -8.35
CA VAL A 367 -14.14 20.70 -9.20
C VAL A 367 -15.60 20.89 -9.61
N ASN A 368 -16.49 21.19 -8.67
CA ASN A 368 -17.90 21.45 -8.95
C ASN A 368 -18.09 22.56 -10.00
N ARG A 369 -17.33 23.66 -9.87
CA ARG A 369 -17.39 24.80 -10.80
C ARG A 369 -16.70 24.51 -12.15
N THR A 370 -15.51 23.91 -12.15
CA THR A 370 -14.70 23.78 -13.37
C THR A 370 -15.03 22.53 -14.18
N VAL A 371 -15.32 21.43 -13.53
CA VAL A 371 -15.62 20.15 -14.19
C VAL A 371 -17.13 19.99 -14.43
N TRP A 372 -17.93 20.16 -13.37
CA TRP A 372 -19.36 19.87 -13.41
C TRP A 372 -20.25 21.07 -13.70
N LYS A 373 -19.69 22.30 -13.79
CA LYS A 373 -20.44 23.54 -14.05
C LYS A 373 -21.59 23.77 -13.06
N LYS A 374 -21.50 23.20 -11.86
CA LYS A 374 -22.50 23.38 -10.80
C LYS A 374 -22.42 24.82 -10.27
N GLY A 375 -23.56 25.52 -10.17
CA GLY A 375 -23.65 26.87 -9.59
C GLY A 375 -23.32 28.01 -10.57
N GLU A 376 -23.06 27.76 -11.84
CA GLU A 376 -23.16 28.82 -12.86
C GLU A 376 -24.63 29.24 -13.01
N ALA A 377 -25.04 30.24 -12.20
CA ALA A 377 -26.27 30.94 -12.50
C ALA A 377 -26.17 31.49 -13.93
N THR A 378 -27.08 31.10 -14.79
CA THR A 378 -27.27 31.74 -16.09
C THR A 378 -27.41 33.23 -15.83
N ARG A 379 -26.34 34.03 -16.11
CA ARG A 379 -26.49 35.47 -16.15
C ARG A 379 -27.47 35.79 -17.25
N THR A 380 -28.73 35.87 -16.92
CA THR A 380 -29.70 36.55 -17.76
C THR A 380 -29.30 38.00 -17.83
N PHE A 381 -28.57 38.35 -18.88
CA PHE A 381 -28.42 39.77 -19.24
C PHE A 381 -29.84 40.27 -19.51
N ARG A 382 -30.30 41.17 -18.67
CA ARG A 382 -31.41 42.07 -19.00
C ARG A 382 -30.87 43.26 -19.79
#